data_1b63d6e87bc02cb3674486b885c397a1
#
_entry.id   1b63d6e87bc02cb3674486b885c397a1
#
_cell.length_a   1.000
_cell.length_b   1.000
_cell.length_c   1.000
_cell.angle_alpha   90.00
_cell.angle_beta   90.00
_cell.angle_gamma   90.00
#
_symmetry.space_group_name_H-M   'P 1'
#
loop_
_entity.id
_entity.type
_entity.pdbx_description
1 polymer ?
#
loop_
_entity_poly.entity_id
_entity_poly.type
_entity_poly.pdbx_seq_one_letter_code
_entity_poly.pdbx_strand_id
1 'polypeptide(L)'
;MKKQGLIWITGFSASGKTTVARKVEYGLKQKGYNVIALDGDELRNIFSDRWGYDRKSREELAYTYFKLCSHLTSQGYTVVISAVAMFNFLEEWIRNNIPNSIQVLLRVPIKERILRDASTKKIFINKKSNDLEYEEKKYPDITIDNYGNVSADDSANKIIEFYTTLEQTKADKGRTKYRDDYYHKEKVPEDSSSYAKHVSEQLKIGKSILEIGCGNGRDSKYFAS
;
A
#
# COMPACT_ATOMS: atom_id res chain seq x y z
N MET A 1 -22.28 5.27 -11.81
CA MET A 1 -20.90 5.82 -11.91
C MET A 1 -19.93 4.76 -11.41
N LYS A 2 -18.80 4.59 -12.08
CA LYS A 2 -17.72 3.69 -11.60
C LYS A 2 -17.18 4.22 -10.27
N LYS A 3 -16.90 3.32 -9.32
CA LYS A 3 -16.37 3.72 -8.01
C LYS A 3 -14.89 4.07 -8.15
N GLN A 4 -14.50 5.19 -7.59
CA GLN A 4 -13.11 5.59 -7.46
C GLN A 4 -12.44 4.85 -6.30
N GLY A 5 -11.13 4.68 -6.38
CA GLY A 5 -10.36 3.98 -5.36
C GLY A 5 -8.87 3.97 -5.65
N LEU A 6 -8.14 3.14 -4.93
CA LEU A 6 -6.71 3.00 -5.06
C LEU A 6 -6.31 1.57 -5.40
N ILE A 7 -5.48 1.41 -6.41
CA ILE A 7 -4.77 0.17 -6.71
C ILE A 7 -3.29 0.42 -6.43
N TRP A 8 -2.79 -0.09 -5.31
CA TRP A 8 -1.38 0.02 -4.96
C TRP A 8 -0.65 -1.26 -5.38
N ILE A 9 0.15 -1.16 -6.43
CA ILE A 9 0.99 -2.24 -6.94
C ILE A 9 2.36 -2.11 -6.29
N THR A 10 2.66 -3.03 -5.38
CA THR A 10 3.92 -3.11 -4.65
C THR A 10 4.72 -4.35 -5.00
N GLY A 11 5.93 -4.44 -4.48
CA GLY A 11 6.90 -5.50 -4.70
C GLY A 11 8.31 -4.90 -4.77
N PHE A 12 9.31 -5.72 -4.62
CA PHE A 12 10.70 -5.27 -4.63
C PHE A 12 11.13 -4.68 -5.98
N SER A 13 12.30 -4.04 -6.00
CA SER A 13 12.88 -3.47 -7.22
C SER A 13 12.96 -4.52 -8.33
N ALA A 14 12.74 -4.09 -9.57
CA ALA A 14 12.72 -4.95 -10.77
C ALA A 14 11.63 -6.05 -10.78
N SER A 15 10.58 -5.93 -9.97
CA SER A 15 9.42 -6.86 -10.05
C SER A 15 8.44 -6.57 -11.17
N GLY A 16 8.62 -5.49 -11.95
CA GLY A 16 7.76 -5.15 -13.08
C GLY A 16 6.56 -4.25 -12.73
N LYS A 17 6.54 -3.62 -11.54
CA LYS A 17 5.45 -2.77 -11.06
C LYS A 17 4.99 -1.72 -12.06
N THR A 18 5.91 -0.93 -12.57
CA THR A 18 5.61 0.16 -13.52
C THR A 18 4.95 -0.36 -14.80
N THR A 19 5.47 -1.46 -15.35
CA THR A 19 4.92 -2.08 -16.56
C THR A 19 3.49 -2.58 -16.33
N VAL A 20 3.26 -3.30 -15.23
CA VAL A 20 1.93 -3.80 -14.87
C VAL A 20 0.97 -2.65 -14.57
N ALA A 21 1.42 -1.61 -13.85
CA ALA A 21 0.59 -0.45 -13.53
C ALA A 21 0.08 0.28 -14.78
N ARG A 22 0.93 0.48 -15.80
CA ARG A 22 0.54 1.09 -17.08
C ARG A 22 -0.49 0.24 -17.82
N LYS A 23 -0.37 -1.08 -17.78
CA LYS A 23 -1.37 -1.98 -18.38
C LYS A 23 -2.69 -1.99 -17.62
N VAL A 24 -2.65 -1.93 -16.29
CA VAL A 24 -3.85 -1.79 -15.44
C VAL A 24 -4.55 -0.46 -15.73
N GLU A 25 -3.81 0.64 -15.80
CA GLU A 25 -4.34 1.95 -16.19
C GLU A 25 -5.06 1.88 -17.53
N TYR A 26 -4.39 1.34 -18.54
CA TYR A 26 -4.97 1.21 -19.89
C TYR A 26 -6.25 0.38 -19.86
N GLY A 27 -6.22 -0.81 -19.25
CA GLY A 27 -7.38 -1.71 -19.22
C GLY A 27 -8.57 -1.15 -18.45
N LEU A 28 -8.34 -0.41 -17.37
CA LEU A 28 -9.41 0.27 -16.63
C LEU A 28 -9.99 1.45 -17.40
N LYS A 29 -9.17 2.23 -18.13
CA LYS A 29 -9.66 3.29 -19.03
C LYS A 29 -10.58 2.73 -20.10
N GLN A 30 -10.24 1.58 -20.72
CA GLN A 30 -11.10 0.90 -21.69
C GLN A 30 -12.44 0.46 -21.08
N LYS A 31 -12.48 0.22 -19.78
CA LYS A 31 -13.70 -0.11 -19.02
C LYS A 31 -14.47 1.13 -18.54
N GLY A 32 -14.06 2.34 -18.92
CA GLY A 32 -14.73 3.60 -18.60
C GLY A 32 -14.45 4.13 -17.19
N TYR A 33 -13.32 3.74 -16.56
CA TYR A 33 -12.85 4.36 -15.32
C TYR A 33 -12.09 5.65 -15.63
N ASN A 34 -12.21 6.64 -14.74
CA ASN A 34 -11.36 7.82 -14.76
C ASN A 34 -10.07 7.49 -13.97
N VAL A 35 -8.98 7.17 -14.66
CA VAL A 35 -7.77 6.59 -14.07
C VAL A 35 -6.57 7.51 -14.20
N ILE A 36 -5.82 7.64 -13.12
CA ILE A 36 -4.47 8.24 -13.10
C ILE A 36 -3.48 7.18 -12.61
N ALA A 37 -2.40 6.97 -13.39
CA ALA A 37 -1.27 6.16 -12.95
C ALA A 37 -0.16 7.05 -12.38
N LEU A 38 0.39 6.63 -11.23
CA LEU A 38 1.50 7.25 -10.54
C LEU A 38 2.64 6.24 -10.40
N ASP A 39 3.88 6.68 -10.60
CA ASP A 39 5.07 5.88 -10.38
C ASP A 39 5.91 6.46 -9.25
N GLY A 40 6.31 5.62 -8.29
CA GLY A 40 7.06 6.04 -7.12
C GLY A 40 8.42 6.64 -7.44
N ASP A 41 9.08 6.18 -8.52
CA ASP A 41 10.36 6.75 -8.95
C ASP A 41 10.14 8.12 -9.62
N GLU A 42 9.08 8.27 -10.43
CA GLU A 42 8.69 9.56 -11.03
C GLU A 42 8.31 10.57 -9.93
N LEU A 43 7.49 10.15 -8.96
CA LEU A 43 7.10 11.00 -7.83
C LEU A 43 8.31 11.38 -6.97
N ARG A 44 9.26 10.46 -6.75
CA ARG A 44 10.51 10.80 -6.06
C ARG A 44 11.26 11.91 -6.80
N ASN A 45 11.34 11.85 -8.11
CA ASN A 45 12.00 12.90 -8.90
C ASN A 45 11.27 14.25 -8.81
N ILE A 46 9.94 14.25 -8.76
CA ILE A 46 9.13 15.46 -8.62
C ILE A 46 9.33 16.11 -7.24
N PHE A 47 9.41 15.32 -6.19
CA PHE A 47 9.57 15.79 -4.82
C PHE A 47 11.02 15.80 -4.32
N SER A 48 12.00 15.52 -5.18
CA SER A 48 13.31 14.88 -4.99
C SER A 48 14.26 15.50 -3.98
N ASP A 49 14.26 16.78 -3.77
CA ASP A 49 15.41 17.41 -3.10
C ASP A 49 15.32 17.42 -1.57
N ARG A 50 14.24 16.87 -1.01
CA ARG A 50 13.95 16.91 0.43
C ARG A 50 14.14 15.60 1.17
N TRP A 51 14.13 14.46 0.46
CA TRP A 51 14.17 13.14 1.09
C TRP A 51 15.38 12.31 0.71
N GLY A 52 16.10 11.86 1.74
CA GLY A 52 17.19 10.92 1.59
C GLY A 52 16.73 9.50 1.20
N TYR A 53 17.67 8.57 1.32
CA TYR A 53 17.42 7.14 1.08
C TYR A 53 17.38 6.32 2.37
N ASP A 54 17.53 6.98 3.54
CA ASP A 54 17.35 6.35 4.84
C ASP A 54 15.87 5.95 5.07
N ARG A 55 15.66 5.08 6.04
CA ARG A 55 14.33 4.53 6.33
C ARG A 55 13.30 5.63 6.62
N LYS A 56 13.62 6.59 7.47
CA LYS A 56 12.71 7.67 7.86
C LYS A 56 12.28 8.51 6.64
N SER A 57 13.25 8.92 5.82
CA SER A 57 12.98 9.66 4.58
C SER A 57 12.10 8.87 3.60
N ARG A 58 12.30 7.55 3.52
CA ARG A 58 11.46 6.68 2.67
C ARG A 58 10.04 6.54 3.21
N GLU A 59 9.85 6.45 4.52
CA GLU A 59 8.55 6.40 5.17
C GLU A 59 7.77 7.70 4.96
N GLU A 60 8.39 8.85 5.18
CA GLU A 60 7.80 10.17 4.99
C GLU A 60 7.40 10.42 3.53
N LEU A 61 8.27 10.05 2.59
CA LEU A 61 8.01 10.18 1.17
C LEU A 61 6.85 9.26 0.73
N ALA A 62 6.84 8.00 1.19
CA ALA A 62 5.77 7.07 0.91
C ALA A 62 4.43 7.58 1.47
N TYR A 63 4.42 8.12 2.68
CA TYR A 63 3.23 8.75 3.26
C TYR A 63 2.72 9.92 2.41
N THR A 64 3.63 10.74 1.88
CA THR A 64 3.29 11.85 0.97
C THR A 64 2.63 11.34 -0.31
N TYR A 65 3.14 10.24 -0.90
CA TYR A 65 2.51 9.63 -2.07
C TYR A 65 1.06 9.22 -1.81
N PHE A 66 0.78 8.58 -0.67
CA PHE A 66 -0.58 8.10 -0.38
C PHE A 66 -1.52 9.23 0.03
N LYS A 67 -1.03 10.33 0.58
CA LYS A 67 -1.83 11.56 0.73
C LYS A 67 -2.24 12.12 -0.63
N LEU A 68 -1.33 12.16 -1.59
CA LEU A 68 -1.65 12.56 -2.97
C LEU A 68 -2.68 11.60 -3.58
N CYS A 69 -2.51 10.29 -3.40
CA CYS A 69 -3.50 9.30 -3.87
C CYS A 69 -4.88 9.52 -3.25
N SER A 70 -4.95 9.79 -1.94
CA SER A 70 -6.19 10.08 -1.24
C SER A 70 -6.88 11.33 -1.81
N HIS A 71 -6.11 12.39 -2.05
CA HIS A 71 -6.64 13.61 -2.65
C HIS A 71 -7.19 13.36 -4.05
N LEU A 72 -6.44 12.69 -4.92
CA LEU A 72 -6.90 12.37 -6.28
C LEU A 72 -8.15 11.47 -6.28
N THR A 73 -8.21 10.52 -5.36
CA THR A 73 -9.38 9.65 -5.19
C THR A 73 -10.61 10.47 -4.78
N SER A 74 -10.44 11.46 -3.88
CA SER A 74 -11.53 12.37 -3.49
C SER A 74 -12.03 13.25 -4.65
N GLN A 75 -11.18 13.49 -5.65
CA GLN A 75 -11.54 14.20 -6.90
C GLN A 75 -12.21 13.31 -7.96
N GLY A 76 -12.50 12.05 -7.64
CA GLY A 76 -13.21 11.15 -8.53
C GLY A 76 -12.33 10.27 -9.43
N TYR A 77 -11.04 10.17 -9.15
CA TYR A 77 -10.13 9.30 -9.89
C TYR A 77 -9.98 7.93 -9.24
N THR A 78 -9.81 6.91 -10.06
CA THR A 78 -9.18 5.66 -9.64
C THR A 78 -7.67 5.82 -9.80
N VAL A 79 -6.93 5.72 -8.71
CA VAL A 79 -5.48 5.91 -8.73
C VAL A 79 -4.80 4.55 -8.79
N VAL A 80 -3.90 4.37 -9.76
CA VAL A 80 -3.00 3.20 -9.84
C VAL A 80 -1.60 3.68 -9.48
N ILE A 81 -1.07 3.26 -8.33
CA ILE A 81 0.29 3.64 -7.94
C ILE A 81 1.22 2.43 -7.94
N SER A 82 2.37 2.57 -8.62
CA SER A 82 3.48 1.62 -8.55
C SER A 82 4.57 2.14 -7.62
N ALA A 83 4.64 1.60 -6.40
CA ALA A 83 5.63 2.00 -5.40
C ALA A 83 6.02 0.83 -4.51
N VAL A 84 7.28 0.74 -4.11
CA VAL A 84 7.73 -0.28 -3.15
C VAL A 84 7.03 -0.07 -1.80
N ALA A 85 7.28 1.01 -1.12
CA ALA A 85 6.58 1.56 0.06
C ALA A 85 6.00 0.53 1.05
N MET A 86 6.64 -0.63 1.22
CA MET A 86 6.15 -1.73 2.07
C MET A 86 6.44 -1.42 3.55
N PHE A 87 5.59 -0.56 4.13
CA PHE A 87 5.59 -0.20 5.55
C PHE A 87 4.22 -0.48 6.14
N ASN A 88 4.16 -1.19 7.26
CA ASN A 88 2.89 -1.66 7.86
C ASN A 88 1.95 -0.50 8.24
N PHE A 89 2.49 0.61 8.77
CA PHE A 89 1.68 1.77 9.14
C PHE A 89 0.93 2.40 7.96
N LEU A 90 1.47 2.28 6.73
CA LEU A 90 0.80 2.79 5.53
C LEU A 90 -0.44 1.98 5.15
N GLU A 91 -0.42 0.68 5.39
CA GLU A 91 -1.58 -0.18 5.08
C GLU A 91 -2.81 0.25 5.87
N GLU A 92 -2.66 0.39 7.16
CA GLU A 92 -3.74 0.82 8.04
C GLU A 92 -4.23 2.21 7.66
N TRP A 93 -3.30 3.13 7.44
CA TRP A 93 -3.67 4.48 7.01
C TRP A 93 -4.43 4.48 5.69
N ILE A 94 -3.97 3.73 4.68
CA ILE A 94 -4.62 3.63 3.38
C ILE A 94 -6.03 3.07 3.52
N ARG A 95 -6.21 1.98 4.27
CA ARG A 95 -7.52 1.36 4.48
C ARG A 95 -8.53 2.30 5.16
N ASN A 96 -8.04 3.15 6.05
CA ASN A 96 -8.88 4.10 6.79
C ASN A 96 -9.20 5.38 5.99
N ASN A 97 -8.31 5.79 5.08
CA ASN A 97 -8.40 7.09 4.42
C ASN A 97 -8.75 7.03 2.92
N ILE A 98 -8.57 5.88 2.26
CA ILE A 98 -8.83 5.75 0.82
C ILE A 98 -9.87 4.66 0.59
N PRO A 99 -11.09 5.00 0.17
CA PRO A 99 -12.13 4.01 -0.11
C PRO A 99 -11.74 3.12 -1.29
N ASN A 100 -12.24 1.89 -1.30
CA ASN A 100 -11.99 0.90 -2.35
C ASN A 100 -10.51 0.71 -2.69
N SER A 101 -9.64 0.84 -1.68
CA SER A 101 -8.22 0.57 -1.83
C SER A 101 -7.96 -0.94 -1.90
N ILE A 102 -7.08 -1.34 -2.80
CA ILE A 102 -6.49 -2.69 -2.85
C ILE A 102 -4.98 -2.60 -2.91
N GLN A 103 -4.33 -3.57 -2.29
CA GLN A 103 -2.90 -3.76 -2.33
C GLN A 103 -2.55 -5.03 -3.10
N VAL A 104 -1.75 -4.85 -4.14
CA VAL A 104 -1.27 -5.92 -5.02
C VAL A 104 0.22 -6.15 -4.79
N LEU A 105 0.61 -7.34 -4.37
CA LEU A 105 2.01 -7.72 -4.26
C LEU A 105 2.47 -8.46 -5.52
N LEU A 106 3.40 -7.88 -6.27
CA LEU A 106 4.10 -8.57 -7.34
C LEU A 106 5.32 -9.29 -6.77
N ARG A 107 5.24 -10.62 -6.71
CA ARG A 107 6.30 -11.49 -6.22
C ARG A 107 7.16 -11.96 -7.39
N VAL A 108 8.47 -11.75 -7.30
CA VAL A 108 9.46 -12.19 -8.29
C VAL A 108 10.71 -12.64 -7.55
N PRO A 109 11.24 -13.84 -7.84
CA PRO A 109 12.47 -14.35 -7.25
C PRO A 109 13.65 -13.40 -7.47
N ILE A 110 14.56 -13.31 -6.49
CA ILE A 110 15.70 -12.37 -6.54
C ILE A 110 16.57 -12.60 -7.80
N LYS A 111 16.80 -13.84 -8.20
CA LYS A 111 17.58 -14.17 -9.39
C LYS A 111 16.98 -13.55 -10.66
N GLU A 112 15.68 -13.65 -10.81
CA GLU A 112 14.94 -13.08 -11.94
C GLU A 112 14.97 -11.55 -11.90
N ARG A 113 14.83 -10.93 -10.72
CA ARG A 113 14.91 -9.48 -10.55
C ARG A 113 16.28 -8.92 -10.94
N ILE A 114 17.37 -9.62 -10.59
CA ILE A 114 18.74 -9.25 -10.98
C ILE A 114 18.91 -9.27 -12.49
N LEU A 115 18.39 -10.32 -13.17
CA LEU A 115 18.44 -10.43 -14.62
C LEU A 115 17.68 -9.30 -15.31
N ARG A 116 16.49 -8.98 -14.86
CA ARG A 116 15.68 -7.88 -15.39
C ARG A 116 16.34 -6.52 -15.17
N ASP A 117 16.95 -6.32 -14.01
CA ASP A 117 17.62 -5.07 -13.66
C ASP A 117 18.90 -4.82 -14.47
N ALA A 118 19.61 -5.87 -14.82
CA ALA A 118 20.87 -5.78 -15.60
C ALA A 118 20.66 -5.06 -16.95
N SER A 119 19.48 -5.25 -17.56
CA SER A 119 19.08 -4.64 -18.83
C SER A 119 18.35 -3.30 -18.68
N THR A 120 18.06 -2.86 -17.44
CA THR A 120 17.22 -1.68 -17.18
C THR A 120 17.91 -0.65 -16.28
N LYS A 121 17.50 -0.59 -15.01
CA LYS A 121 17.89 0.49 -14.08
C LYS A 121 19.25 0.27 -13.41
N LYS A 122 19.82 -0.94 -13.48
CA LYS A 122 21.08 -1.35 -12.85
C LYS A 122 21.15 -1.04 -11.34
N ILE A 123 20.02 -1.20 -10.65
CA ILE A 123 19.87 -0.87 -9.23
C ILE A 123 20.74 -1.79 -8.38
N PHE A 124 20.79 -3.10 -8.69
CA PHE A 124 21.60 -4.06 -7.96
C PHE A 124 23.11 -3.84 -8.17
N ILE A 125 23.51 -3.48 -9.39
CA ILE A 125 24.92 -3.16 -9.70
C ILE A 125 25.35 -1.91 -8.93
N ASN A 126 24.49 -0.90 -8.86
CA ASN A 126 24.77 0.36 -8.19
C ASN A 126 24.53 0.33 -6.67
N LYS A 127 24.25 -0.85 -6.08
CA LYS A 127 23.94 -1.04 -4.65
C LYS A 127 22.85 -0.10 -4.12
N LYS A 128 21.92 0.30 -4.97
CA LYS A 128 20.77 1.16 -4.62
C LYS A 128 19.56 0.39 -4.10
N SER A 129 19.57 -0.95 -4.23
CA SER A 129 18.51 -1.80 -3.69
C SER A 129 18.80 -2.09 -2.22
N ASN A 130 17.86 -1.75 -1.36
CA ASN A 130 17.90 -2.04 0.06
C ASN A 130 16.59 -2.75 0.47
N ASP A 131 16.40 -3.96 -0.06
CA ASP A 131 15.19 -4.77 0.18
C ASP A 131 15.00 -5.06 1.68
N LEU A 132 16.09 -5.04 2.48
CA LEU A 132 16.06 -5.30 3.92
C LEU A 132 15.40 -4.17 4.75
N GLU A 133 15.25 -2.98 4.18
CA GLU A 133 14.61 -1.85 4.87
C GLU A 133 13.08 -1.87 4.76
N TYR A 134 12.53 -2.77 3.96
CA TYR A 134 11.10 -2.91 3.78
C TYR A 134 10.55 -4.07 4.58
N GLU A 135 9.32 -3.90 5.07
CA GLU A 135 8.61 -4.93 5.81
C GLU A 135 7.93 -5.88 4.84
N GLU A 136 8.13 -7.19 5.03
CA GLU A 136 7.47 -8.18 4.18
C GLU A 136 5.95 -8.10 4.35
N LYS A 137 5.24 -8.04 3.22
CA LYS A 137 3.77 -7.97 3.21
C LYS A 137 3.18 -9.31 3.61
N LYS A 138 2.51 -9.34 4.75
CA LYS A 138 1.87 -10.55 5.27
C LYS A 138 0.49 -10.80 4.64
N TYR A 139 -0.27 -9.76 4.36
CA TYR A 139 -1.67 -9.87 3.94
C TYR A 139 -2.03 -8.88 2.82
N PRO A 140 -1.42 -8.97 1.63
CA PRO A 140 -1.89 -8.21 0.48
C PRO A 140 -3.27 -8.71 0.06
N ASP A 141 -4.09 -7.85 -0.55
CA ASP A 141 -5.41 -8.25 -1.06
C ASP A 141 -5.26 -9.25 -2.21
N ILE A 142 -4.19 -9.16 -2.99
CA ILE A 142 -3.83 -10.12 -4.04
C ILE A 142 -2.31 -10.23 -4.17
N THR A 143 -1.80 -11.45 -4.31
CA THR A 143 -0.40 -11.72 -4.66
C THR A 143 -0.34 -12.32 -6.07
N ILE A 144 0.57 -11.83 -6.88
CA ILE A 144 0.79 -12.29 -8.25
C ILE A 144 2.25 -12.67 -8.42
N ASP A 145 2.49 -13.91 -8.82
CA ASP A 145 3.80 -14.40 -9.23
C ASP A 145 4.10 -13.91 -10.65
N ASN A 146 4.73 -12.72 -10.74
CA ASN A 146 4.98 -12.00 -12.00
C ASN A 146 6.31 -12.43 -12.63
N TYR A 147 6.47 -13.74 -12.92
CA TYR A 147 7.67 -14.31 -13.53
C TYR A 147 7.37 -15.61 -14.30
N GLY A 148 8.38 -16.17 -14.95
CA GLY A 148 8.23 -17.37 -15.77
C GLY A 148 7.33 -17.12 -16.98
N ASN A 149 6.28 -17.91 -17.13
CA ASN A 149 5.33 -17.80 -18.24
C ASN A 149 4.22 -16.75 -18.03
N VAL A 150 4.23 -16.04 -16.88
CA VAL A 150 3.23 -14.99 -16.59
C VAL A 150 3.68 -13.70 -17.23
N SER A 151 2.90 -13.21 -18.18
CA SER A 151 3.13 -11.92 -18.82
C SER A 151 2.66 -10.75 -17.95
N ALA A 152 3.11 -9.54 -18.27
CA ALA A 152 2.60 -8.35 -17.62
C ALA A 152 1.11 -8.09 -17.94
N ASP A 153 0.61 -8.58 -19.09
CA ASP A 153 -0.80 -8.52 -19.44
C ASP A 153 -1.64 -9.46 -18.57
N ASP A 154 -1.17 -10.69 -18.36
CA ASP A 154 -1.84 -11.65 -17.46
C ASP A 154 -1.93 -11.09 -16.03
N SER A 155 -0.85 -10.49 -15.54
CA SER A 155 -0.81 -9.85 -14.23
C SER A 155 -1.78 -8.66 -14.16
N ALA A 156 -1.82 -7.81 -15.18
CA ALA A 156 -2.72 -6.67 -15.22
C ALA A 156 -4.19 -7.11 -15.30
N ASN A 157 -4.50 -8.12 -16.13
CA ASN A 157 -5.86 -8.64 -16.26
C ASN A 157 -6.39 -9.21 -14.93
N LYS A 158 -5.58 -9.96 -14.19
CA LYS A 158 -5.92 -10.46 -12.85
C LYS A 158 -6.23 -9.32 -11.88
N ILE A 159 -5.44 -8.24 -11.90
CA ILE A 159 -5.67 -7.08 -11.04
C ILE A 159 -6.98 -6.37 -11.39
N ILE A 160 -7.21 -6.16 -12.69
CA ILE A 160 -8.42 -5.51 -13.19
C ILE A 160 -9.67 -6.33 -12.82
N GLU A 161 -9.63 -7.62 -13.06
CA GLU A 161 -10.71 -8.54 -12.70
C GLU A 161 -11.00 -8.49 -11.19
N PHE A 162 -9.97 -8.64 -10.37
CA PHE A 162 -10.11 -8.57 -8.92
C PHE A 162 -10.71 -7.24 -8.45
N TYR A 163 -10.20 -6.11 -8.93
CA TYR A 163 -10.70 -4.79 -8.56
C TYR A 163 -12.15 -4.57 -8.98
N THR A 164 -12.52 -4.96 -10.21
CA THR A 164 -13.88 -4.77 -10.74
C THR A 164 -14.89 -5.71 -10.07
N THR A 165 -14.49 -6.91 -9.67
CA THR A 165 -15.35 -7.86 -8.93
C THR A 165 -15.62 -7.37 -7.51
N LEU A 166 -14.61 -6.80 -6.83
CA LEU A 166 -14.80 -6.19 -5.51
C LEU A 166 -15.81 -5.04 -5.51
N GLU A 167 -15.93 -4.31 -6.61
CA GLU A 167 -16.95 -3.27 -6.74
C GLU A 167 -18.37 -3.85 -6.77
N GLN A 168 -18.55 -4.99 -7.40
CA GLN A 168 -19.85 -5.67 -7.50
C GLN A 168 -20.27 -6.25 -6.16
N THR A 169 -19.33 -6.85 -5.42
CA THR A 169 -19.61 -7.46 -4.10
C THR A 169 -19.78 -6.45 -2.98
N LYS A 170 -19.12 -5.29 -3.04
CA LYS A 170 -19.25 -4.22 -2.03
C LYS A 170 -20.52 -3.39 -2.19
N ALA A 171 -21.20 -3.46 -3.33
CA ALA A 171 -22.54 -2.90 -3.46
C ALA A 171 -23.56 -3.61 -2.54
N ASP A 172 -23.29 -4.88 -2.18
CA ASP A 172 -24.21 -5.71 -1.38
C ASP A 172 -23.84 -5.88 0.11
N LYS A 173 -22.60 -5.60 0.52
CA LYS A 173 -22.17 -5.85 1.91
C LYS A 173 -21.27 -4.74 2.43
N GLY A 174 -21.87 -3.75 3.07
CA GLY A 174 -21.18 -2.63 3.66
C GLY A 174 -19.99 -2.99 4.59
N ARG A 175 -19.11 -2.02 4.81
CA ARG A 175 -17.92 -2.02 5.69
C ARG A 175 -18.12 -2.63 7.10
N THR A 176 -19.36 -2.81 7.52
CA THR A 176 -19.77 -3.40 8.81
C THR A 176 -19.27 -4.81 8.97
N LYS A 177 -19.36 -5.65 7.94
CA LYS A 177 -19.07 -7.08 8.08
C LYS A 177 -17.58 -7.40 8.31
N TYR A 178 -16.66 -6.68 7.66
CA TYR A 178 -15.21 -6.91 7.87
C TYR A 178 -14.78 -6.46 9.29
N ARG A 179 -15.32 -5.33 9.74
CA ARG A 179 -15.08 -4.82 11.10
C ARG A 179 -15.69 -5.74 12.15
N ASP A 180 -16.91 -6.20 11.92
CA ASP A 180 -17.60 -7.11 12.83
C ASP A 180 -16.95 -8.50 12.83
N ASP A 181 -16.52 -9.04 11.68
CA ASP A 181 -15.79 -10.29 11.58
C ASP A 181 -14.40 -10.20 12.25
N TYR A 182 -13.69 -9.06 12.14
CA TYR A 182 -12.41 -8.84 12.81
C TYR A 182 -12.57 -8.76 14.34
N TYR A 183 -13.59 -8.05 14.81
CA TYR A 183 -13.83 -7.88 16.25
C TYR A 183 -14.58 -9.06 16.90
N HIS A 184 -15.26 -9.91 16.12
CA HIS A 184 -16.03 -11.05 16.65
C HIS A 184 -15.38 -12.42 16.44
N LYS A 185 -14.42 -12.57 15.53
CA LYS A 185 -13.86 -13.88 15.16
C LYS A 185 -12.59 -14.32 15.86
N GLU A 186 -11.77 -13.45 16.40
CA GLU A 186 -10.57 -13.87 17.13
C GLU A 186 -10.23 -12.91 18.26
N LYS A 187 -9.55 -13.46 19.29
CA LYS A 187 -9.06 -12.75 20.46
C LYS A 187 -8.46 -11.40 20.05
N VAL A 188 -9.26 -10.37 20.24
CA VAL A 188 -8.78 -8.99 20.12
C VAL A 188 -7.56 -8.89 21.04
N PRO A 189 -6.39 -8.45 20.56
CA PRO A 189 -5.23 -8.31 21.43
C PRO A 189 -5.58 -7.44 22.63
N GLU A 190 -5.39 -7.98 23.83
CA GLU A 190 -5.61 -7.24 25.08
C GLU A 190 -4.42 -6.40 25.46
N ASP A 191 -3.24 -6.79 24.97
CA ASP A 191 -1.99 -6.07 25.21
C ASP A 191 -1.93 -4.76 24.41
N SER A 192 -1.35 -3.73 25.04
CA SER A 192 -1.07 -2.44 24.38
C SER A 192 -0.22 -2.62 23.12
N SER A 193 -0.48 -1.79 22.12
CA SER A 193 0.29 -1.83 20.87
C SER A 193 1.76 -1.42 21.10
N SER A 194 2.64 -1.86 20.22
CA SER A 194 4.03 -1.41 20.22
C SER A 194 4.15 0.12 20.03
N TYR A 195 3.18 0.71 19.33
CA TYR A 195 3.08 2.16 19.17
C TYR A 195 2.76 2.85 20.50
N ALA A 196 1.77 2.36 21.27
CA ALA A 196 1.42 2.92 22.56
C ALA A 196 2.60 2.85 23.54
N LYS A 197 3.33 1.73 23.55
CA LYS A 197 4.55 1.57 24.36
C LYS A 197 5.63 2.59 23.98
N HIS A 198 5.89 2.76 22.68
CA HIS A 198 6.86 3.73 22.18
C HIS A 198 6.48 5.18 22.52
N VAL A 199 5.20 5.53 22.37
CA VAL A 199 4.71 6.89 22.68
C VAL A 199 4.78 7.15 24.18
N SER A 200 4.46 6.18 25.04
CA SER A 200 4.50 6.35 26.50
C SER A 200 5.91 6.70 27.02
N GLU A 201 6.96 6.18 26.39
CA GLU A 201 8.35 6.50 26.73
C GLU A 201 8.70 7.97 26.46
N GLN A 202 7.97 8.63 25.59
CA GLN A 202 8.19 10.04 25.20
C GLN A 202 7.26 11.02 25.92
N LEU A 203 6.23 10.52 26.62
CA LEU A 203 5.25 11.34 27.32
C LEU A 203 5.69 11.64 28.74
N LYS A 204 5.58 12.90 29.14
CA LYS A 204 5.77 13.30 30.55
C LYS A 204 4.49 13.00 31.33
N ILE A 205 4.65 12.51 32.56
CA ILE A 205 3.55 12.29 33.49
C ILE A 205 2.68 13.54 33.63
N GLY A 206 1.37 13.36 33.63
CA GLY A 206 0.38 14.45 33.76
C GLY A 206 -0.02 15.14 32.45
N LYS A 207 0.32 14.59 31.29
CA LYS A 207 -0.18 15.07 29.99
C LYS A 207 -1.46 14.38 29.61
N SER A 208 -2.35 15.12 28.96
CA SER A 208 -3.58 14.56 28.38
C SER A 208 -3.29 13.96 27.01
N ILE A 209 -3.86 12.79 26.73
CA ILE A 209 -3.76 12.10 25.45
C ILE A 209 -5.13 12.05 24.82
N LEU A 210 -5.24 12.46 23.56
CA LEU A 210 -6.41 12.24 22.74
C LEU A 210 -6.14 11.09 21.78
N GLU A 211 -6.81 9.97 21.97
CA GLU A 211 -6.76 8.82 21.07
C GLU A 211 -8.01 8.79 20.20
N ILE A 212 -7.82 8.87 18.87
CA ILE A 212 -8.91 8.81 17.90
C ILE A 212 -8.92 7.42 17.26
N GLY A 213 -10.04 6.71 17.39
CA GLY A 213 -10.18 5.37 16.82
C GLY A 213 -9.64 4.25 17.72
N CYS A 214 -9.81 4.41 19.02
CA CYS A 214 -9.28 3.51 20.07
C CYS A 214 -9.70 2.03 19.99
N GLY A 215 -10.59 1.67 19.07
CA GLY A 215 -11.05 0.29 18.90
C GLY A 215 -11.62 -0.31 20.18
N ASN A 216 -10.97 -1.36 20.73
CA ASN A 216 -11.35 -1.97 22.01
C ASN A 216 -10.80 -1.22 23.25
N GLY A 217 -10.12 -0.12 23.06
CA GLY A 217 -9.58 0.72 24.12
C GLY A 217 -8.32 0.16 24.82
N ARG A 218 -7.64 -0.82 24.22
CA ARG A 218 -6.44 -1.45 24.83
C ARG A 218 -5.31 -0.45 25.07
N ASP A 219 -5.08 0.44 24.10
CA ASP A 219 -4.04 1.46 24.20
C ASP A 219 -4.48 2.60 25.14
N SER A 220 -5.77 2.99 25.11
CA SER A 220 -6.34 3.93 26.07
C SER A 220 -6.20 3.45 27.51
N LYS A 221 -6.44 2.15 27.79
CA LYS A 221 -6.22 1.55 29.11
C LYS A 221 -4.75 1.59 29.53
N TYR A 222 -3.84 1.33 28.60
CA TYR A 222 -2.41 1.39 28.85
C TYR A 222 -1.94 2.80 29.21
N PHE A 223 -2.45 3.84 28.52
CA PHE A 223 -2.10 5.22 28.83
C PHE A 223 -2.72 5.74 30.14
N ALA A 224 -3.77 5.10 30.62
CA ALA A 224 -4.45 5.45 31.87
C ALA A 224 -3.85 4.75 33.12
N SER A 225 -2.99 3.77 32.93
CA SER A 225 -2.31 3.04 34.02
C SER A 225 -0.98 3.69 34.41
#